data_ce34ff988b3f067ccbf506f1bb30ce1e
#
_entry.id   ce34ff988b3f067ccbf506f1bb30ce1e
#
_cell.length_a   1.000
_cell.length_b   1.000
_cell.length_c   1.000
_cell.angle_alpha   90.00
_cell.angle_beta   90.00
_cell.angle_gamma   90.00
#
_symmetry.space_group_name_H-M   'P 1'
#
loop_
_entity.id
_entity.type
_entity.pdbx_description
1 polymer ?
#
loop_
_entity_poly.entity_id
_entity_poly.type
_entity_poly.pdbx_seq_one_letter_code
_entity_poly.pdbx_strand_id
1 'polypeptide(L)'
;MIEEYQIRILPEQAASEEGIKRYLSKEKGIDVRTLNQVRVLKRSIDARQRTIYVNLKVRAYINEFAQDDQYIHTEYSDVSSRPRVVVVGEGPGGLFASLRLIELGYRPVVLERGKDVRERKKDLSNITKTQKVDAESNYCFGEGGAGAYSDGKLYTRSKKRGSVDKILNVFCQHGANTNILADAHPHIGTDKLPRVIENMRNTILQCGGEVHFQTKMTSFIIDGDKVIGVEAVNLQTGAEETYRGPVILATGHSARDVYRYLAASRIEIEAKGIAVGVRLEHPAHLIDQIQYHNKNGRGKYLPAAEYSFVTQVDGRGVYSFCMCPGGFVIPAATGPQQLVVNGMSPSNRGTAWSNSGMVVETHPEDVASFVQEHQATLQSDASLSSSAEEEVLSPDSPLTMMHFQQIVEKQCWQQGNMKQTAPAQRMADFVNNRLSYDLPKSSYAPGLISSPLHFWMPSFVSKRLQEGFKTFGKNAHGFLTNEATLIAMETRTSSPVRILRDRDTLQHVRLQGLFPCGEGAGYAGGIVSAGVDGERCAEMCAEYLKKLE
;
A
#
# COMPACT_ATOMS: atom_id res chain seq x y z
N MET A 1 2.46 -12.87 -40.37
CA MET A 1 3.65 -13.45 -39.67
C MET A 1 3.87 -12.69 -38.38
N ILE A 2 4.07 -13.41 -37.26
CA ILE A 2 4.29 -12.82 -35.93
C ILE A 2 5.72 -13.09 -35.50
N GLU A 3 6.45 -12.05 -35.10
CA GLU A 3 7.83 -12.15 -34.63
C GLU A 3 8.06 -11.36 -33.34
N GLU A 4 8.92 -11.87 -32.45
CA GLU A 4 9.29 -11.19 -31.22
C GLU A 4 10.73 -10.68 -31.26
N TYR A 5 10.92 -9.44 -30.84
CA TYR A 5 12.22 -8.78 -30.81
C TYR A 5 12.53 -8.24 -29.42
N GLN A 6 13.79 -8.36 -29.02
CA GLN A 6 14.35 -7.62 -27.90
C GLN A 6 15.19 -6.47 -28.46
N ILE A 7 14.83 -5.25 -28.09
CA ILE A 7 15.47 -4.04 -28.61
C ILE A 7 15.83 -3.10 -27.47
N ARG A 8 16.89 -2.32 -27.69
CA ARG A 8 17.37 -1.27 -26.79
C ARG A 8 17.43 0.02 -27.57
N ILE A 9 16.53 0.94 -27.30
CA ILE A 9 16.29 2.13 -28.11
C ILE A 9 16.26 3.40 -27.27
N LEU A 10 16.38 4.56 -27.92
CA LEU A 10 16.30 5.85 -27.23
C LEU A 10 14.87 6.12 -26.74
N PRO A 11 14.70 6.90 -25.65
CA PRO A 11 13.38 7.22 -25.10
C PRO A 11 12.40 7.82 -26.12
N GLU A 12 12.88 8.68 -27.01
CA GLU A 12 12.07 9.28 -28.07
C GLU A 12 11.55 8.26 -29.11
N GLN A 13 12.33 7.22 -29.39
CA GLN A 13 11.94 6.13 -30.29
C GLN A 13 10.93 5.18 -29.61
N ALA A 14 11.07 5.01 -28.28
CA ALA A 14 10.18 4.16 -27.49
C ALA A 14 8.84 4.83 -27.13
N ALA A 15 8.70 6.13 -27.37
CA ALA A 15 7.56 6.92 -26.92
C ALA A 15 6.25 6.63 -27.67
N SER A 16 6.33 6.01 -28.84
CA SER A 16 5.17 5.67 -29.65
C SER A 16 5.36 4.37 -30.42
N GLU A 17 4.25 3.72 -30.78
CA GLU A 17 4.27 2.54 -31.66
C GLU A 17 4.97 2.84 -33.00
N GLU A 18 4.71 4.01 -33.56
CA GLU A 18 5.34 4.46 -34.82
C GLU A 18 6.87 4.62 -34.69
N GLY A 19 7.36 5.09 -33.55
CA GLY A 19 8.79 5.17 -33.27
C GLY A 19 9.44 3.78 -33.23
N ILE A 20 8.76 2.83 -32.62
CA ILE A 20 9.21 1.42 -32.57
C ILE A 20 9.17 0.77 -33.93
N LYS A 21 8.10 0.98 -34.74
CA LYS A 21 7.98 0.47 -36.11
C LYS A 21 9.12 0.99 -37.00
N ARG A 22 9.43 2.29 -36.94
CA ARG A 22 10.55 2.88 -37.71
C ARG A 22 11.90 2.29 -37.29
N TYR A 23 12.11 2.07 -36.01
CA TYR A 23 13.34 1.43 -35.51
C TYR A 23 13.47 0.00 -36.05
N LEU A 24 12.40 -0.82 -35.93
CA LEU A 24 12.40 -2.20 -36.46
C LEU A 24 12.61 -2.25 -37.95
N SER A 25 11.98 -1.34 -38.71
CA SER A 25 12.19 -1.23 -40.14
C SER A 25 13.66 -0.98 -40.47
N LYS A 26 14.30 0.00 -39.84
CA LYS A 26 15.69 0.36 -40.07
C LYS A 26 16.67 -0.75 -39.65
N GLU A 27 16.50 -1.34 -38.48
CA GLU A 27 17.48 -2.26 -37.88
C GLU A 27 17.27 -3.72 -38.32
N LYS A 28 16.04 -4.10 -38.70
CA LYS A 28 15.68 -5.47 -39.07
C LYS A 28 15.35 -5.62 -40.56
N GLY A 29 15.36 -4.52 -41.32
CA GLY A 29 15.07 -4.54 -42.76
C GLY A 29 13.63 -4.86 -43.10
N ILE A 30 12.68 -4.67 -42.18
CA ILE A 30 11.26 -4.95 -42.39
C ILE A 30 10.62 -3.74 -43.06
N ASP A 31 9.85 -3.91 -44.13
CA ASP A 31 9.10 -2.81 -44.70
C ASP A 31 8.09 -2.28 -43.70
N VAL A 32 8.22 -1.00 -43.33
CA VAL A 32 7.35 -0.35 -42.32
C VAL A 32 5.86 -0.46 -42.65
N ARG A 33 5.52 -0.53 -43.95
CA ARG A 33 4.14 -0.67 -44.45
C ARG A 33 3.53 -2.03 -44.12
N THR A 34 4.36 -3.05 -43.92
CA THR A 34 3.92 -4.40 -43.55
C THR A 34 3.79 -4.60 -42.05
N LEU A 35 4.37 -3.70 -41.24
CA LEU A 35 4.24 -3.69 -39.77
C LEU A 35 2.88 -3.12 -39.35
N ASN A 36 1.83 -3.93 -39.40
CA ASN A 36 0.49 -3.46 -39.11
C ASN A 36 0.34 -3.04 -37.64
N GLN A 37 0.91 -3.83 -36.72
CA GLN A 37 0.84 -3.57 -35.29
C GLN A 37 2.15 -3.99 -34.59
N VAL A 38 2.50 -3.28 -33.51
CA VAL A 38 3.57 -3.68 -32.59
C VAL A 38 3.04 -3.60 -31.16
N ARG A 39 3.04 -4.75 -30.47
CA ARG A 39 2.64 -4.85 -29.06
C ARG A 39 3.90 -4.88 -28.18
N VAL A 40 3.97 -4.01 -27.19
CA VAL A 40 5.03 -4.04 -26.18
C VAL A 40 4.69 -5.10 -25.14
N LEU A 41 5.55 -6.11 -24.99
CA LEU A 41 5.40 -7.20 -24.04
C LEU A 41 6.17 -6.97 -22.72
N LYS A 42 7.31 -6.24 -22.80
CA LYS A 42 8.09 -5.81 -21.64
C LYS A 42 8.73 -4.46 -21.91
N ARG A 43 8.78 -3.61 -20.88
CA ARG A 43 9.40 -2.29 -20.92
C ARG A 43 10.18 -2.03 -19.63
N SER A 44 11.43 -1.58 -19.76
CA SER A 44 12.22 -1.08 -18.63
C SER A 44 13.14 0.05 -19.09
N ILE A 45 13.47 0.95 -18.15
CA ILE A 45 14.39 2.06 -18.41
C ILE A 45 15.77 1.68 -17.86
N ASP A 46 16.80 1.87 -18.69
CA ASP A 46 18.20 1.70 -18.30
C ASP A 46 18.87 3.07 -18.19
N ALA A 47 18.93 3.60 -16.97
CA ALA A 47 19.52 4.89 -16.64
C ALA A 47 20.88 4.78 -15.92
N ARG A 48 21.56 3.64 -16.02
CA ARG A 48 22.86 3.40 -15.33
C ARG A 48 24.01 4.19 -15.97
N GLN A 49 23.83 4.65 -17.19
CA GLN A 49 24.83 5.39 -17.95
C GLN A 49 24.28 6.79 -18.34
N ARG A 50 25.19 7.67 -18.80
CA ARG A 50 24.82 9.02 -19.23
C ARG A 50 23.78 9.01 -20.36
N THR A 51 23.89 8.07 -21.31
CA THR A 51 22.87 7.84 -22.34
C THR A 51 21.84 6.88 -21.81
N ILE A 52 20.60 7.32 -21.74
CA ILE A 52 19.48 6.54 -21.21
C ILE A 52 18.84 5.77 -22.36
N TYR A 53 18.55 4.51 -22.11
CA TYR A 53 17.89 3.63 -23.06
C TYR A 53 16.59 3.05 -22.47
N VAL A 54 15.68 2.70 -23.35
CA VAL A 54 14.51 1.89 -23.03
C VAL A 54 14.71 0.50 -23.61
N ASN A 55 14.70 -0.51 -22.75
CA ASN A 55 14.72 -1.90 -23.16
C ASN A 55 13.28 -2.36 -23.37
N LEU A 56 12.99 -2.88 -24.54
CA LEU A 56 11.69 -3.40 -24.93
C LEU A 56 11.79 -4.86 -25.37
N LYS A 57 10.81 -5.67 -24.98
CA LYS A 57 10.44 -6.87 -25.69
C LYS A 57 9.14 -6.56 -26.43
N VAL A 58 9.13 -6.71 -27.74
CA VAL A 58 7.99 -6.37 -28.60
C VAL A 58 7.59 -7.56 -29.45
N ARG A 59 6.29 -7.64 -29.77
CA ARG A 59 5.73 -8.56 -30.76
C ARG A 59 5.26 -7.75 -31.95
N ALA A 60 5.84 -8.03 -33.11
CA ALA A 60 5.53 -7.41 -34.39
C ALA A 60 4.56 -8.27 -35.18
N TYR A 61 3.49 -7.69 -35.70
CA TYR A 61 2.50 -8.31 -36.54
C TYR A 61 2.71 -7.82 -37.98
N ILE A 62 3.27 -8.69 -38.84
CA ILE A 62 3.67 -8.40 -40.20
C ILE A 62 2.62 -8.92 -41.16
N ASN A 63 1.96 -8.02 -41.88
CA ASN A 63 0.80 -8.28 -42.77
C ASN A 63 -0.42 -8.87 -42.06
N GLU A 64 -0.51 -8.72 -40.73
CA GLU A 64 -1.64 -9.17 -39.95
C GLU A 64 -1.82 -8.29 -38.69
N PHE A 65 -2.96 -8.42 -38.02
CA PHE A 65 -3.23 -7.79 -36.73
C PHE A 65 -3.34 -8.84 -35.63
N ALA A 66 -3.19 -8.41 -34.38
CA ALA A 66 -3.43 -9.28 -33.23
C ALA A 66 -4.87 -9.81 -33.25
N GLN A 67 -5.01 -11.12 -33.07
CA GLN A 67 -6.32 -11.79 -32.97
C GLN A 67 -6.77 -11.92 -31.51
N ASP A 68 -5.84 -11.82 -30.56
CA ASP A 68 -6.06 -11.98 -29.14
C ASP A 68 -6.25 -10.63 -28.43
N ASP A 69 -6.97 -10.64 -27.34
CA ASP A 69 -7.07 -9.49 -26.44
C ASP A 69 -5.73 -9.14 -25.81
N GLN A 70 -5.59 -7.89 -25.35
CA GLN A 70 -4.37 -7.44 -24.69
C GLN A 70 -4.18 -8.02 -23.30
N TYR A 71 -5.24 -8.54 -22.69
CA TYR A 71 -5.23 -9.16 -21.36
C TYR A 71 -6.11 -10.42 -21.33
N ILE A 72 -5.85 -11.27 -20.35
CA ILE A 72 -6.60 -12.52 -20.15
C ILE A 72 -7.86 -12.21 -19.35
N HIS A 73 -9.02 -12.57 -19.89
CA HIS A 73 -10.30 -12.44 -19.21
C HIS A 73 -10.50 -13.54 -18.16
N THR A 74 -11.10 -13.16 -17.04
CA THR A 74 -11.57 -14.07 -15.99
C THR A 74 -13.10 -14.14 -16.08
N GLU A 75 -13.64 -15.35 -16.10
CA GLU A 75 -15.08 -15.60 -16.12
C GLU A 75 -15.65 -15.54 -14.70
N TYR A 76 -16.74 -14.80 -14.53
CA TYR A 76 -17.47 -14.68 -13.27
C TYR A 76 -18.92 -15.12 -13.47
N SER A 77 -19.34 -16.15 -12.71
CA SER A 77 -20.69 -16.69 -12.79
C SER A 77 -21.60 -16.14 -11.69
N ASP A 78 -22.91 -16.27 -11.85
CA ASP A 78 -23.89 -15.96 -10.80
C ASP A 78 -23.73 -16.89 -9.59
N VAL A 79 -23.57 -16.30 -8.42
CA VAL A 79 -23.41 -17.00 -7.13
C VAL A 79 -24.51 -16.66 -6.12
N SER A 80 -25.58 -16.01 -6.54
CA SER A 80 -26.65 -15.52 -5.66
C SER A 80 -27.28 -16.59 -4.77
N SER A 81 -27.33 -17.86 -5.24
CA SER A 81 -27.85 -19.02 -4.50
C SER A 81 -26.77 -19.93 -3.91
N ARG A 82 -25.50 -19.53 -3.97
CA ARG A 82 -24.36 -20.35 -3.53
C ARG A 82 -24.05 -20.17 -2.04
N PRO A 83 -23.29 -21.11 -1.42
CA PRO A 83 -22.86 -20.98 -0.03
C PRO A 83 -22.11 -19.66 0.22
N ARG A 84 -22.38 -19.04 1.36
CA ARG A 84 -21.81 -17.74 1.74
C ARG A 84 -20.44 -17.88 2.36
N VAL A 85 -19.56 -16.92 2.05
CA VAL A 85 -18.29 -16.68 2.73
C VAL A 85 -18.23 -15.22 3.15
N VAL A 86 -17.99 -14.96 4.41
CA VAL A 86 -17.87 -13.60 4.95
C VAL A 86 -16.45 -13.10 4.68
N VAL A 87 -16.35 -11.93 4.08
CA VAL A 87 -15.08 -11.25 3.82
C VAL A 87 -15.05 -9.94 4.61
N VAL A 88 -14.18 -9.83 5.59
CA VAL A 88 -14.08 -8.63 6.44
C VAL A 88 -12.98 -7.73 5.92
N GLY A 89 -13.36 -6.58 5.37
CA GLY A 89 -12.50 -5.59 4.75
C GLY A 89 -12.50 -5.67 3.21
N GLU A 90 -12.68 -4.52 2.57
CA GLU A 90 -12.73 -4.35 1.11
C GLU A 90 -11.45 -3.69 0.56
N GLY A 91 -10.31 -3.97 1.20
CA GLY A 91 -9.00 -3.67 0.63
C GLY A 91 -8.60 -4.66 -0.46
N PRO A 92 -7.36 -4.57 -1.02
CA PRO A 92 -6.93 -5.47 -2.10
C PRO A 92 -7.08 -6.96 -1.75
N GLY A 93 -6.79 -7.36 -0.51
CA GLY A 93 -6.97 -8.74 -0.07
C GLY A 93 -8.42 -9.20 -0.16
N GLY A 94 -9.36 -8.40 0.37
CA GLY A 94 -10.79 -8.73 0.36
C GLY A 94 -11.42 -8.68 -1.04
N LEU A 95 -11.07 -7.69 -1.87
CA LEU A 95 -11.56 -7.57 -3.25
C LEU A 95 -11.16 -8.79 -4.10
N PHE A 96 -9.87 -9.16 -4.08
CA PHE A 96 -9.41 -10.33 -4.84
C PHE A 96 -9.90 -11.65 -4.26
N ALA A 97 -10.04 -11.76 -2.93
CA ALA A 97 -10.69 -12.91 -2.31
C ALA A 97 -12.14 -13.05 -2.79
N SER A 98 -12.89 -11.95 -2.83
CA SER A 98 -14.30 -11.94 -3.26
C SER A 98 -14.47 -12.34 -4.72
N LEU A 99 -13.66 -11.77 -5.62
CA LEU A 99 -13.68 -12.16 -7.03
C LEU A 99 -13.28 -13.62 -7.23
N ARG A 100 -12.28 -14.12 -6.48
CA ARG A 100 -11.87 -15.52 -6.56
C ARG A 100 -12.92 -16.48 -6.00
N LEU A 101 -13.63 -16.11 -4.94
CA LEU A 101 -14.77 -16.87 -4.44
C LEU A 101 -15.86 -17.05 -5.51
N ILE A 102 -16.17 -15.98 -6.26
CA ILE A 102 -17.14 -16.05 -7.38
C ILE A 102 -16.68 -17.03 -8.46
N GLU A 103 -15.41 -16.98 -8.88
CA GLU A 103 -14.83 -17.95 -9.80
C GLU A 103 -14.99 -19.41 -9.32
N LEU A 104 -14.88 -19.61 -7.99
CA LEU A 104 -14.98 -20.92 -7.35
C LEU A 104 -16.42 -21.35 -7.03
N GLY A 105 -17.41 -20.51 -7.33
CA GLY A 105 -18.83 -20.79 -7.13
C GLY A 105 -19.32 -20.56 -5.70
N TYR A 106 -18.71 -19.65 -4.95
CA TYR A 106 -19.13 -19.25 -3.60
C TYR A 106 -19.55 -17.78 -3.59
N ARG A 107 -20.53 -17.46 -2.73
CA ARG A 107 -21.09 -16.11 -2.58
C ARG A 107 -20.31 -15.29 -1.56
N PRO A 108 -19.54 -14.26 -1.97
CA PRO A 108 -18.90 -13.37 -1.01
C PRO A 108 -19.94 -12.43 -0.37
N VAL A 109 -19.83 -12.25 0.95
CA VAL A 109 -20.54 -11.22 1.74
C VAL A 109 -19.47 -10.34 2.36
N VAL A 110 -19.26 -9.17 1.75
CA VAL A 110 -18.17 -8.25 2.11
C VAL A 110 -18.66 -7.23 3.12
N LEU A 111 -17.92 -7.08 4.22
CA LEU A 111 -18.17 -6.08 5.26
C LEU A 111 -17.04 -5.05 5.24
N GLU A 112 -17.36 -3.79 4.94
CA GLU A 112 -16.41 -2.68 4.95
C GLU A 112 -16.84 -1.63 5.99
N ARG A 113 -15.95 -1.31 6.93
CA ARG A 113 -16.24 -0.34 7.98
C ARG A 113 -16.37 1.09 7.47
N GLY A 114 -15.63 1.43 6.42
CA GLY A 114 -15.65 2.74 5.79
C GLY A 114 -16.71 2.87 4.71
N LYS A 115 -16.57 3.93 3.92
CA LYS A 115 -17.49 4.29 2.84
C LYS A 115 -16.94 3.84 1.48
N ASP A 116 -17.80 3.88 0.45
CA ASP A 116 -17.36 3.67 -0.93
C ASP A 116 -16.36 4.74 -1.38
N VAL A 117 -15.65 4.50 -2.48
CA VAL A 117 -14.56 5.39 -2.95
C VAL A 117 -15.02 6.83 -3.20
N ARG A 118 -16.28 7.09 -3.57
CA ARG A 118 -16.77 8.44 -3.85
C ARG A 118 -17.03 9.22 -2.57
N GLU A 119 -17.75 8.62 -1.62
CA GLU A 119 -18.03 9.22 -0.32
C GLU A 119 -16.75 9.37 0.51
N ARG A 120 -15.89 8.34 0.49
CA ARG A 120 -14.58 8.36 1.14
C ARG A 120 -13.71 9.54 0.66
N LYS A 121 -13.76 9.89 -0.63
CA LYS A 121 -13.04 11.04 -1.18
C LYS A 121 -13.44 12.36 -0.51
N LYS A 122 -14.71 12.50 -0.10
CA LYS A 122 -15.18 13.68 0.66
C LYS A 122 -14.54 13.72 2.05
N ASP A 123 -14.48 12.59 2.74
CA ASP A 123 -13.87 12.50 4.08
C ASP A 123 -12.37 12.82 4.02
N LEU A 124 -11.66 12.33 3.00
CA LEU A 124 -10.25 12.67 2.77
C LEU A 124 -10.04 14.18 2.54
N SER A 125 -10.91 14.82 1.75
CA SER A 125 -10.89 16.27 1.55
C SER A 125 -11.10 17.05 2.85
N ASN A 126 -11.95 16.52 3.76
CA ASN A 126 -12.22 17.14 5.04
C ASN A 126 -11.00 17.14 5.97
N ILE A 127 -10.16 16.11 5.94
CA ILE A 127 -8.92 16.10 6.74
C ILE A 127 -8.08 17.34 6.42
N THR A 128 -7.93 17.68 5.15
CA THR A 128 -7.18 18.88 4.73
C THR A 128 -7.87 20.18 5.13
N LYS A 129 -9.21 20.26 4.98
CA LYS A 129 -9.97 21.50 5.21
C LYS A 129 -10.23 21.79 6.68
N THR A 130 -10.55 20.76 7.46
CA THR A 130 -10.99 20.89 8.86
C THR A 130 -9.99 20.34 9.86
N GLN A 131 -8.96 19.67 9.39
CA GLN A 131 -7.95 18.97 10.19
C GLN A 131 -8.54 17.88 11.13
N LYS A 132 -9.73 17.38 10.80
CA LYS A 132 -10.42 16.31 11.52
C LYS A 132 -10.36 15.02 10.73
N VAL A 133 -10.04 13.93 11.41
CA VAL A 133 -9.98 12.58 10.85
C VAL A 133 -11.26 11.84 11.24
N ASP A 134 -11.97 11.29 10.27
CA ASP A 134 -13.03 10.33 10.52
C ASP A 134 -12.39 8.98 10.86
N ALA A 135 -12.68 8.44 12.03
CA ALA A 135 -12.05 7.21 12.53
C ALA A 135 -12.47 5.95 11.74
N GLU A 136 -13.58 6.01 11.03
CA GLU A 136 -14.11 4.86 10.28
C GLU A 136 -13.97 5.03 8.75
N SER A 137 -13.68 6.26 8.25
CA SER A 137 -13.52 6.54 6.82
C SER A 137 -12.37 7.52 6.58
N ASN A 138 -11.21 7.03 6.14
CA ASN A 138 -9.97 7.77 6.02
C ASN A 138 -9.04 7.17 4.96
N TYR A 139 -7.74 7.50 4.95
CA TYR A 139 -6.78 6.93 4.00
C TYR A 139 -6.52 5.42 4.18
N CYS A 140 -6.88 4.82 5.32
CA CYS A 140 -6.70 3.39 5.57
C CYS A 140 -8.02 2.60 5.47
N PHE A 141 -9.14 3.21 5.88
CA PHE A 141 -10.46 2.57 5.93
C PHE A 141 -11.39 3.09 4.84
N GLY A 142 -12.16 2.19 4.27
CA GLY A 142 -13.07 2.41 3.16
C GLY A 142 -12.70 1.55 1.95
N GLU A 143 -13.56 1.53 0.96
CA GLU A 143 -13.44 0.74 -0.27
C GLU A 143 -12.05 0.87 -0.91
N GLY A 144 -11.44 -0.27 -1.22
CA GLY A 144 -10.08 -0.36 -1.76
C GLY A 144 -8.96 -0.22 -0.73
N GLY A 145 -9.29 0.00 0.57
CA GLY A 145 -8.34 0.10 1.67
C GLY A 145 -7.30 1.21 1.49
N ALA A 146 -6.12 1.06 2.11
CA ALA A 146 -5.01 2.02 1.98
C ALA A 146 -4.45 2.10 0.55
N GLY A 147 -4.70 1.10 -0.29
CA GLY A 147 -4.26 1.06 -1.68
C GLY A 147 -4.98 2.04 -2.59
N ALA A 148 -6.26 2.31 -2.36
CA ALA A 148 -7.12 3.10 -3.25
C ALA A 148 -6.58 4.51 -3.54
N TYR A 149 -6.04 5.16 -2.52
CA TYR A 149 -5.48 6.51 -2.58
C TYR A 149 -3.98 6.49 -2.31
N SER A 150 -3.24 5.71 -3.12
CA SER A 150 -1.79 5.57 -3.10
C SER A 150 -1.19 5.85 -4.49
N ASP A 151 0.10 5.62 -4.69
CA ASP A 151 0.69 5.58 -6.04
C ASP A 151 0.11 4.43 -6.90
N GLY A 152 -0.51 3.45 -6.24
CA GLY A 152 -1.05 2.28 -6.95
C GLY A 152 0.03 1.39 -7.54
N LYS A 153 1.16 1.24 -6.87
CA LYS A 153 2.25 0.35 -7.30
C LYS A 153 1.81 -1.10 -7.32
N LEU A 154 2.10 -1.75 -8.45
CA LEU A 154 1.74 -3.13 -8.72
C LEU A 154 2.97 -4.05 -8.81
N TYR A 155 4.12 -3.58 -8.33
CA TYR A 155 5.34 -4.37 -8.26
C TYR A 155 5.43 -5.15 -6.95
N THR A 156 5.81 -6.42 -7.03
CA THR A 156 6.16 -7.25 -5.87
C THR A 156 7.42 -8.07 -6.15
N ARG A 157 8.28 -8.21 -5.14
CA ARG A 157 9.46 -9.08 -5.21
C ARG A 157 9.10 -10.56 -5.06
N SER A 158 7.98 -10.87 -4.41
CA SER A 158 7.53 -12.23 -4.14
C SER A 158 6.66 -12.75 -5.29
N LYS A 159 7.23 -13.65 -6.11
CA LYS A 159 6.51 -14.32 -7.21
C LYS A 159 6.16 -15.79 -6.90
N LYS A 160 6.55 -16.29 -5.72
CA LYS A 160 6.43 -17.71 -5.37
C LYS A 160 5.08 -18.11 -4.78
N ARG A 161 4.24 -17.14 -4.37
CA ARG A 161 3.01 -17.40 -3.60
C ARG A 161 1.75 -17.47 -4.44
N GLY A 162 1.79 -17.06 -5.71
CA GLY A 162 0.63 -17.06 -6.62
C GLY A 162 0.92 -16.23 -7.88
N SER A 163 -0.06 -16.11 -8.76
CA SER A 163 0.09 -15.48 -10.07
C SER A 163 -0.07 -13.96 -9.98
N VAL A 164 1.05 -13.25 -10.05
CA VAL A 164 1.06 -11.78 -10.20
C VAL A 164 0.39 -11.38 -11.50
N ASP A 165 0.63 -12.13 -12.57
CA ASP A 165 0.06 -11.84 -13.90
C ASP A 165 -1.47 -11.89 -13.88
N LYS A 166 -2.07 -12.83 -13.14
CA LYS A 166 -3.53 -12.87 -12.96
C LYS A 166 -4.06 -11.61 -12.30
N ILE A 167 -3.43 -11.14 -11.20
CA ILE A 167 -3.82 -9.90 -10.52
C ILE A 167 -3.80 -8.72 -11.48
N LEU A 168 -2.74 -8.59 -12.30
CA LEU A 168 -2.64 -7.50 -13.28
C LEU A 168 -3.71 -7.60 -14.39
N ASN A 169 -4.01 -8.82 -14.87
CA ASN A 169 -5.07 -9.04 -15.87
C ASN A 169 -6.45 -8.70 -15.30
N VAL A 170 -6.73 -9.04 -14.04
CA VAL A 170 -7.99 -8.66 -13.36
C VAL A 170 -8.10 -7.13 -13.25
N PHE A 171 -7.03 -6.40 -12.93
CA PHE A 171 -7.05 -4.94 -12.97
C PHE A 171 -7.34 -4.40 -14.37
N CYS A 172 -6.74 -4.97 -15.42
CA CYS A 172 -7.01 -4.58 -16.81
C CYS A 172 -8.47 -4.83 -17.18
N GLN A 173 -9.03 -5.98 -16.82
CA GLN A 173 -10.44 -6.33 -17.04
C GLN A 173 -11.39 -5.30 -16.39
N HIS A 174 -10.98 -4.70 -15.27
CA HIS A 174 -11.76 -3.69 -14.55
C HIS A 174 -11.39 -2.24 -14.91
N GLY A 175 -10.62 -2.04 -15.99
CA GLY A 175 -10.38 -0.72 -16.58
C GLY A 175 -9.02 -0.10 -16.30
N ALA A 176 -8.06 -0.84 -15.74
CA ALA A 176 -6.68 -0.39 -15.70
C ALA A 176 -6.04 -0.40 -17.09
N ASN A 177 -5.07 0.49 -17.32
CA ASN A 177 -4.35 0.53 -18.59
C ASN A 177 -3.50 -0.73 -18.77
N THR A 178 -3.55 -1.35 -19.94
CA THR A 178 -2.82 -2.58 -20.26
C THR A 178 -1.29 -2.44 -20.23
N ASN A 179 -0.76 -1.23 -20.21
CA ASN A 179 0.67 -0.97 -20.01
C ASN A 179 1.21 -1.60 -18.70
N ILE A 180 0.36 -1.77 -17.68
CA ILE A 180 0.76 -2.43 -16.42
C ILE A 180 1.23 -3.88 -16.62
N LEU A 181 0.83 -4.53 -17.71
CA LEU A 181 1.27 -5.89 -18.07
C LEU A 181 2.70 -5.91 -18.64
N ALA A 182 3.15 -4.78 -19.22
CA ALA A 182 4.43 -4.67 -19.87
C ALA A 182 5.50 -3.97 -19.02
N ASP A 183 5.11 -3.01 -18.20
CA ASP A 183 6.03 -2.17 -17.43
C ASP A 183 6.73 -2.96 -16.32
N ALA A 184 8.04 -2.75 -16.15
CA ALA A 184 8.83 -3.38 -15.09
C ALA A 184 8.41 -2.92 -13.69
N HIS A 185 7.97 -1.66 -13.56
CA HIS A 185 7.44 -1.06 -12.34
C HIS A 185 6.05 -0.48 -12.59
N PRO A 186 5.02 -1.35 -12.75
CA PRO A 186 3.69 -0.91 -13.10
C PRO A 186 3.02 -0.16 -11.95
N HIS A 187 2.20 0.84 -12.30
CA HIS A 187 1.36 1.58 -11.36
C HIS A 187 0.08 2.06 -12.05
N ILE A 188 -0.94 2.38 -11.27
CA ILE A 188 -2.23 2.88 -11.80
C ILE A 188 -2.38 4.38 -11.51
N GLY A 189 -2.05 4.81 -10.29
CA GLY A 189 -2.21 6.19 -9.83
C GLY A 189 -3.51 6.44 -9.08
N THR A 190 -3.44 7.39 -8.14
CA THR A 190 -4.54 7.72 -7.21
C THR A 190 -5.78 8.32 -7.88
N ASP A 191 -5.63 8.86 -9.10
CA ASP A 191 -6.71 9.43 -9.89
C ASP A 191 -7.53 8.38 -10.66
N LYS A 192 -6.97 7.21 -10.95
CA LYS A 192 -7.60 6.15 -11.75
C LYS A 192 -7.99 4.92 -10.93
N LEU A 193 -7.20 4.56 -9.93
CA LEU A 193 -7.40 3.35 -9.14
C LEU A 193 -8.79 3.28 -8.47
N PRO A 194 -9.37 4.38 -7.92
CA PRO A 194 -10.71 4.33 -7.35
C PRO A 194 -11.79 3.83 -8.32
N ARG A 195 -11.72 4.20 -9.60
CA ARG A 195 -12.67 3.72 -10.61
C ARG A 195 -12.50 2.24 -10.93
N VAL A 196 -11.27 1.76 -10.96
CA VAL A 196 -10.98 0.34 -11.16
C VAL A 196 -11.57 -0.49 -10.01
N ILE A 197 -11.38 -0.02 -8.77
CA ILE A 197 -11.95 -0.63 -7.56
C ILE A 197 -13.49 -0.64 -7.62
N GLU A 198 -14.12 0.48 -7.98
CA GLU A 198 -15.57 0.57 -8.17
C GLU A 198 -16.07 -0.46 -9.21
N ASN A 199 -15.34 -0.65 -10.31
CA ASN A 199 -15.68 -1.65 -11.32
C ASN A 199 -15.56 -3.09 -10.77
N MET A 200 -14.54 -3.37 -9.93
CA MET A 200 -14.41 -4.67 -9.26
C MET A 200 -15.60 -4.95 -8.33
N ARG A 201 -16.00 -3.97 -7.50
CA ARG A 201 -17.21 -4.06 -6.68
C ARG A 201 -18.45 -4.33 -7.53
N ASN A 202 -18.63 -3.61 -8.63
CA ASN A 202 -19.78 -3.79 -9.52
C ASN A 202 -19.84 -5.23 -10.07
N THR A 203 -18.72 -5.83 -10.40
CA THR A 203 -18.65 -7.25 -10.78
C THR A 203 -19.12 -8.16 -9.64
N ILE A 204 -18.67 -7.92 -8.40
CA ILE A 204 -19.11 -8.69 -7.22
C ILE A 204 -20.64 -8.62 -7.07
N LEU A 205 -21.21 -7.43 -7.15
CA LEU A 205 -22.66 -7.21 -7.01
C LEU A 205 -23.45 -7.83 -8.17
N GLN A 206 -23.00 -7.67 -9.41
CA GLN A 206 -23.64 -8.24 -10.60
C GLN A 206 -23.68 -9.78 -10.58
N CYS A 207 -22.69 -10.41 -9.96
CA CYS A 207 -22.64 -11.86 -9.79
C CYS A 207 -23.41 -12.38 -8.57
N GLY A 208 -24.14 -11.51 -7.86
CA GLY A 208 -24.96 -11.90 -6.69
C GLY A 208 -24.21 -11.93 -5.36
N GLY A 209 -22.97 -11.41 -5.30
CA GLY A 209 -22.28 -11.11 -4.04
C GLY A 209 -22.90 -9.92 -3.31
N GLU A 210 -22.50 -9.71 -2.08
CA GLU A 210 -22.96 -8.59 -1.24
C GLU A 210 -21.78 -7.73 -0.81
N VAL A 211 -21.99 -6.40 -0.74
CA VAL A 211 -21.01 -5.44 -0.17
C VAL A 211 -21.77 -4.51 0.76
N HIS A 212 -21.40 -4.53 2.03
CA HIS A 212 -22.00 -3.74 3.10
C HIS A 212 -21.00 -2.71 3.59
N PHE A 213 -21.20 -1.43 3.20
CA PHE A 213 -20.42 -0.30 3.70
C PHE A 213 -20.89 0.15 5.07
N GLN A 214 -20.01 0.84 5.80
CA GLN A 214 -20.26 1.33 7.14
C GLN A 214 -20.75 0.21 8.07
N THR A 215 -20.26 -1.00 7.83
CA THR A 215 -20.56 -2.21 8.58
C THR A 215 -19.28 -2.75 9.18
N LYS A 216 -19.16 -2.59 10.49
CA LYS A 216 -17.94 -2.87 11.25
C LYS A 216 -18.07 -4.16 12.04
N MET A 217 -17.22 -5.13 11.75
CA MET A 217 -17.10 -6.35 12.54
C MET A 217 -16.74 -6.01 14.00
N THR A 218 -17.43 -6.62 14.95
CA THR A 218 -17.19 -6.45 16.38
C THR A 218 -16.61 -7.71 17.03
N SER A 219 -17.06 -8.90 16.61
CA SER A 219 -16.58 -10.18 17.15
C SER A 219 -16.78 -11.33 16.17
N PHE A 220 -16.11 -12.45 16.42
CA PHE A 220 -16.41 -13.72 15.77
C PHE A 220 -17.53 -14.46 16.48
N ILE A 221 -18.33 -15.21 15.71
CA ILE A 221 -19.23 -16.22 16.24
C ILE A 221 -18.47 -17.54 16.23
N ILE A 222 -18.20 -18.08 17.41
CA ILE A 222 -17.37 -19.27 17.59
C ILE A 222 -18.24 -20.39 18.15
N ASP A 223 -18.15 -21.57 17.51
CA ASP A 223 -18.77 -22.82 17.97
C ASP A 223 -17.67 -23.88 18.12
N GLY A 224 -17.30 -24.18 19.36
CA GLY A 224 -16.15 -25.01 19.67
C GLY A 224 -14.83 -24.41 19.17
N ASP A 225 -14.20 -25.07 18.20
CA ASP A 225 -12.98 -24.64 17.53
C ASP A 225 -13.24 -24.02 16.13
N LYS A 226 -14.51 -23.72 15.81
CA LYS A 226 -14.91 -23.21 14.49
C LYS A 226 -15.43 -21.78 14.55
N VAL A 227 -14.93 -20.93 13.67
CA VAL A 227 -15.56 -19.65 13.35
C VAL A 227 -16.65 -19.91 12.31
N ILE A 228 -17.90 -19.58 12.68
CA ILE A 228 -19.09 -19.80 11.88
C ILE A 228 -19.77 -18.51 11.43
N GLY A 229 -19.13 -17.36 11.69
CA GLY A 229 -19.62 -16.06 11.29
C GLY A 229 -18.99 -14.93 12.09
N VAL A 230 -19.55 -13.74 11.91
CA VAL A 230 -19.19 -12.52 12.64
C VAL A 230 -20.42 -11.78 13.13
N GLU A 231 -20.28 -11.12 14.27
CA GLU A 231 -21.16 -10.02 14.67
C GLU A 231 -20.59 -8.71 14.12
N ALA A 232 -21.45 -7.82 13.71
CA ALA A 232 -21.09 -6.52 13.18
C ALA A 232 -22.07 -5.44 13.65
N VAL A 233 -21.66 -4.19 13.57
CA VAL A 233 -22.51 -3.03 13.83
C VAL A 233 -22.60 -2.18 12.56
N ASN A 234 -23.81 -1.81 12.21
CA ASN A 234 -24.07 -0.81 11.18
C ASN A 234 -23.81 0.58 11.76
N LEU A 235 -22.78 1.26 11.26
CA LEU A 235 -22.33 2.54 11.82
C LEU A 235 -23.28 3.72 11.55
N GLN A 236 -24.22 3.57 10.62
CA GLN A 236 -25.25 4.60 10.34
C GLN A 236 -26.44 4.50 11.29
N THR A 237 -26.87 3.28 11.58
CA THR A 237 -28.09 3.01 12.35
C THR A 237 -27.81 2.61 13.79
N GLY A 238 -26.58 2.14 14.08
CA GLY A 238 -26.23 1.51 15.36
C GLY A 238 -26.79 0.09 15.53
N ALA A 239 -27.43 -0.48 14.50
CA ALA A 239 -28.01 -1.82 14.58
C ALA A 239 -26.91 -2.88 14.61
N GLU A 240 -27.09 -3.88 15.48
CA GLU A 240 -26.29 -5.09 15.49
C GLU A 240 -26.76 -6.04 14.40
N GLU A 241 -25.83 -6.61 13.67
CA GLU A 241 -26.06 -7.48 12.52
C GLU A 241 -25.20 -8.75 12.64
N THR A 242 -25.74 -9.88 12.19
CA THR A 242 -25.07 -11.18 12.22
C THR A 242 -24.86 -11.70 10.81
N TYR A 243 -23.63 -12.09 10.49
CA TYR A 243 -23.27 -12.67 9.19
C TYR A 243 -22.70 -14.07 9.37
N ARG A 244 -23.35 -15.09 8.80
CA ARG A 244 -22.98 -16.51 8.92
C ARG A 244 -22.15 -17.00 7.73
N GLY A 245 -21.14 -17.82 8.02
CA GLY A 245 -20.23 -18.44 7.07
C GLY A 245 -18.79 -18.47 7.58
N PRO A 246 -17.86 -19.19 6.92
CA PRO A 246 -16.44 -19.06 7.19
C PRO A 246 -15.98 -17.63 6.88
N VAL A 247 -14.88 -17.19 7.53
CA VAL A 247 -14.46 -15.79 7.54
C VAL A 247 -13.08 -15.62 6.94
N ILE A 248 -12.97 -14.80 5.91
CA ILE A 248 -11.69 -14.27 5.41
C ILE A 248 -11.48 -12.89 6.05
N LEU A 249 -10.47 -12.78 6.93
CA LEU A 249 -10.19 -11.57 7.71
C LEU A 249 -9.13 -10.73 7.01
N ALA A 250 -9.54 -9.70 6.25
CA ALA A 250 -8.71 -8.87 5.39
C ALA A 250 -8.74 -7.37 5.78
N THR A 251 -8.64 -7.07 7.08
CA THR A 251 -8.91 -5.75 7.68
C THR A 251 -7.83 -4.68 7.48
N GLY A 252 -6.70 -5.03 6.84
CA GLY A 252 -5.56 -4.10 6.65
C GLY A 252 -4.77 -3.85 7.94
N HIS A 253 -3.65 -3.12 7.80
CA HIS A 253 -2.65 -2.96 8.87
C HIS A 253 -3.03 -1.95 9.97
N SER A 254 -4.13 -1.21 9.83
CA SER A 254 -4.49 -0.09 10.72
C SER A 254 -5.70 -0.36 11.61
N ALA A 255 -6.33 -1.53 11.51
CA ALA A 255 -7.50 -1.92 12.30
C ALA A 255 -7.08 -2.36 13.73
N ARG A 256 -6.67 -1.39 14.55
CA ARG A 256 -6.15 -1.62 15.91
C ARG A 256 -7.18 -2.20 16.86
N ASP A 257 -8.44 -1.87 16.68
CA ASP A 257 -9.58 -2.45 17.40
C ASP A 257 -9.68 -3.96 17.16
N VAL A 258 -9.43 -4.44 15.94
CA VAL A 258 -9.39 -5.87 15.62
C VAL A 258 -8.24 -6.55 16.36
N TYR A 259 -7.04 -5.96 16.36
CA TYR A 259 -5.89 -6.54 17.08
C TYR A 259 -6.13 -6.62 18.60
N ARG A 260 -6.72 -5.58 19.20
CA ARG A 260 -7.13 -5.60 20.62
C ARG A 260 -8.16 -6.68 20.90
N TYR A 261 -9.19 -6.78 20.03
CA TYR A 261 -10.19 -7.83 20.14
C TYR A 261 -9.56 -9.23 20.10
N LEU A 262 -8.64 -9.48 19.17
CA LEU A 262 -7.95 -10.77 19.05
C LEU A 262 -7.13 -11.07 20.31
N ALA A 263 -6.37 -10.10 20.81
CA ALA A 263 -5.59 -10.25 22.04
C ALA A 263 -6.48 -10.53 23.26
N ALA A 264 -7.53 -9.74 23.47
CA ALA A 264 -8.47 -9.90 24.58
C ALA A 264 -9.21 -11.24 24.54
N SER A 265 -9.52 -11.73 23.33
CA SER A 265 -10.17 -13.03 23.10
C SER A 265 -9.19 -14.21 23.10
N ARG A 266 -7.91 -13.97 23.38
CA ARG A 266 -6.84 -14.98 23.37
C ARG A 266 -6.77 -15.76 22.04
N ILE A 267 -7.01 -15.06 20.93
CA ILE A 267 -6.81 -15.57 19.57
C ILE A 267 -5.35 -15.31 19.20
N GLU A 268 -4.66 -16.32 18.76
CA GLU A 268 -3.20 -16.35 18.63
C GLU A 268 -2.68 -15.34 17.62
N ILE A 269 -1.98 -14.34 18.15
CA ILE A 269 -1.28 -13.28 17.41
C ILE A 269 0.13 -13.10 17.97
N GLU A 270 1.02 -12.50 17.21
CA GLU A 270 2.38 -12.15 17.63
C GLU A 270 2.75 -10.72 17.23
N ALA A 271 3.64 -10.10 17.98
CA ALA A 271 4.23 -8.82 17.60
C ALA A 271 5.08 -9.01 16.33
N LYS A 272 4.91 -8.12 15.37
CA LYS A 272 5.64 -8.17 14.09
C LYS A 272 6.45 -6.90 13.89
N GLY A 273 7.74 -7.07 13.56
CA GLY A 273 8.61 -5.95 13.18
C GLY A 273 8.03 -5.13 12.04
N ILE A 274 8.24 -3.82 12.12
CA ILE A 274 7.83 -2.81 11.14
C ILE A 274 9.04 -1.97 10.72
N ALA A 275 8.83 -0.97 9.90
CA ALA A 275 9.81 0.07 9.68
C ALA A 275 9.19 1.44 10.00
N VAL A 276 9.96 2.32 10.63
CA VAL A 276 9.48 3.62 11.11
C VAL A 276 10.48 4.72 10.73
N GLY A 277 9.96 5.87 10.35
CA GLY A 277 10.80 7.02 10.00
C GLY A 277 9.97 8.23 9.60
N VAL A 278 10.37 8.83 8.49
CA VAL A 278 9.81 10.08 7.99
C VAL A 278 9.45 9.97 6.51
N ARG A 279 8.60 10.85 6.03
CA ARG A 279 8.42 11.10 4.60
C ARG A 279 9.44 12.14 4.16
N LEU A 280 10.34 11.77 3.26
CA LEU A 280 11.32 12.66 2.65
C LEU A 280 10.77 13.18 1.33
N GLU A 281 10.62 14.48 1.22
CA GLU A 281 10.13 15.17 0.03
C GLU A 281 11.24 15.99 -0.61
N HIS A 282 11.47 15.77 -1.91
CA HIS A 282 12.39 16.54 -2.74
C HIS A 282 11.63 17.28 -3.86
N PRO A 283 12.18 18.35 -4.43
CA PRO A 283 11.78 18.82 -5.75
C PRO A 283 11.92 17.69 -6.77
N ALA A 284 10.84 17.41 -7.54
CA ALA A 284 10.85 16.31 -8.53
C ALA A 284 11.95 16.48 -9.57
N HIS A 285 12.19 17.73 -10.01
CA HIS A 285 13.24 18.04 -10.97
C HIS A 285 14.65 17.65 -10.46
N LEU A 286 14.93 17.85 -9.19
CA LEU A 286 16.21 17.45 -8.59
C LEU A 286 16.41 15.93 -8.62
N ILE A 287 15.36 15.17 -8.32
CA ILE A 287 15.42 13.70 -8.41
C ILE A 287 15.59 13.25 -9.87
N ASP A 288 14.89 13.89 -10.81
CA ASP A 288 15.08 13.63 -12.24
C ASP A 288 16.53 13.89 -12.70
N GLN A 289 17.15 15.00 -12.24
CA GLN A 289 18.54 15.32 -12.54
C GLN A 289 19.52 14.25 -12.00
N ILE A 290 19.32 13.83 -10.76
CA ILE A 290 20.17 12.85 -10.08
C ILE A 290 20.07 11.49 -10.78
N GLN A 291 18.85 11.00 -10.98
CA GLN A 291 18.62 9.63 -11.48
C GLN A 291 18.87 9.48 -12.98
N TYR A 292 18.63 10.55 -13.75
CA TYR A 292 18.87 10.56 -15.19
C TYR A 292 20.23 11.16 -15.59
N HIS A 293 21.05 11.55 -14.62
CA HIS A 293 22.39 12.12 -14.86
C HIS A 293 22.37 13.30 -15.85
N ASN A 294 21.30 14.10 -15.82
CA ASN A 294 21.05 15.18 -16.76
C ASN A 294 20.62 16.46 -16.04
N LYS A 295 21.41 17.53 -16.19
CA LYS A 295 21.10 18.84 -15.60
C LYS A 295 19.73 19.41 -16.00
N ASN A 296 19.18 19.00 -17.13
CA ASN A 296 17.87 19.40 -17.62
C ASN A 296 16.73 18.47 -17.13
N GLY A 297 17.03 17.50 -16.24
CA GLY A 297 16.07 16.53 -15.74
C GLY A 297 15.65 15.48 -16.77
N ARG A 298 14.40 15.01 -16.69
CA ARG A 298 13.89 13.87 -17.49
C ARG A 298 13.53 14.20 -18.94
N GLY A 299 13.41 15.48 -19.30
CA GLY A 299 12.96 15.87 -20.63
C GLY A 299 11.51 15.46 -20.94
N LYS A 300 11.20 15.27 -22.25
CA LYS A 300 9.82 15.03 -22.73
C LYS A 300 9.38 13.55 -22.65
N TYR A 301 10.31 12.62 -22.79
CA TYR A 301 9.99 11.21 -23.08
C TYR A 301 10.24 10.24 -21.92
N LEU A 302 10.86 10.69 -20.84
CA LEU A 302 11.08 9.89 -19.65
C LEU A 302 10.02 10.17 -18.57
N PRO A 303 9.60 9.15 -17.82
CA PRO A 303 8.70 9.35 -16.67
C PRO A 303 9.43 10.08 -15.54
N ALA A 304 8.68 10.48 -14.50
CA ALA A 304 9.27 10.94 -13.25
C ALA A 304 10.21 9.88 -12.69
N ALA A 305 11.41 10.29 -12.28
CA ALA A 305 12.45 9.37 -11.86
C ALA A 305 12.12 8.69 -10.53
N GLU A 306 12.41 7.40 -10.46
CA GLU A 306 12.32 6.60 -9.25
C GLU A 306 13.72 6.37 -8.64
N TYR A 307 13.76 6.20 -7.31
CA TYR A 307 14.96 5.72 -6.63
C TYR A 307 14.62 4.63 -5.61
N SER A 308 15.62 3.81 -5.30
CA SER A 308 15.55 2.83 -4.24
C SER A 308 16.89 2.80 -3.53
N PHE A 309 16.91 3.21 -2.27
CA PHE A 309 18.10 3.21 -1.42
C PHE A 309 17.95 2.22 -0.28
N VAL A 310 19.04 1.59 0.08
CA VAL A 310 19.14 0.70 1.23
C VAL A 310 20.57 0.72 1.78
N THR A 311 20.68 0.73 3.08
CA THR A 311 21.95 0.56 3.80
C THR A 311 21.70 -0.12 5.14
N GLN A 312 22.77 -0.53 5.82
CA GLN A 312 22.73 -1.06 7.18
C GLN A 312 23.40 -0.06 8.12
N VAL A 313 22.74 0.20 9.24
CA VAL A 313 23.28 1.04 10.32
C VAL A 313 23.01 0.35 11.65
N ASP A 314 24.07 0.05 12.40
CA ASP A 314 23.98 -0.60 13.72
C ASP A 314 23.06 -1.82 13.73
N GLY A 315 23.23 -2.71 12.74
CA GLY A 315 22.51 -3.98 12.63
C GLY A 315 21.04 -3.87 12.21
N ARG A 316 20.58 -2.68 11.76
CA ARG A 316 19.22 -2.48 11.23
C ARG A 316 19.26 -1.89 9.83
N GLY A 317 18.33 -2.33 9.00
CA GLY A 317 18.13 -1.77 7.66
C GLY A 317 17.62 -0.32 7.73
N VAL A 318 18.20 0.55 6.92
CA VAL A 318 17.70 1.91 6.64
C VAL A 318 17.45 1.99 5.15
N TYR A 319 16.22 2.32 4.75
CA TYR A 319 15.86 2.23 3.33
C TYR A 319 14.72 3.16 2.91
N SER A 320 14.66 3.39 1.60
CA SER A 320 13.51 4.05 0.98
C SER A 320 12.33 3.10 0.88
N PHE A 321 11.16 3.55 1.30
CA PHE A 321 9.92 2.80 1.30
C PHE A 321 8.84 3.56 0.52
N CYS A 322 8.12 2.84 -0.33
CA CYS A 322 6.99 3.40 -1.09
C CYS A 322 7.31 4.78 -1.70
N MET A 323 8.38 4.87 -2.50
CA MET A 323 8.74 6.10 -3.22
C MET A 323 7.64 6.48 -4.20
N CYS A 324 7.16 7.71 -4.14
CA CYS A 324 6.08 8.30 -4.94
C CYS A 324 6.65 9.40 -5.84
N PRO A 325 7.09 9.06 -7.07
CA PRO A 325 7.63 10.06 -8.01
C PRO A 325 6.52 10.99 -8.49
N GLY A 326 6.84 12.27 -8.61
CA GLY A 326 5.87 13.27 -9.04
C GLY A 326 4.55 13.20 -8.27
N GLY A 327 4.64 13.11 -6.93
CA GLY A 327 3.51 12.81 -6.06
C GLY A 327 3.29 13.83 -4.94
N PHE A 328 2.54 13.42 -3.93
CA PHE A 328 2.14 14.23 -2.77
C PHE A 328 2.42 13.47 -1.48
N VAL A 329 2.75 14.22 -0.42
CA VAL A 329 2.67 13.72 0.95
C VAL A 329 1.25 13.96 1.47
N ILE A 330 0.69 12.96 2.15
CA ILE A 330 -0.70 12.97 2.62
C ILE A 330 -0.80 12.63 4.11
N PRO A 331 -1.86 13.13 4.80
CA PRO A 331 -2.16 12.71 6.17
C PRO A 331 -2.81 11.31 6.14
N ALA A 332 -2.27 10.38 6.93
CA ALA A 332 -2.74 8.99 6.95
C ALA A 332 -3.16 8.51 8.36
N ALA A 333 -3.47 9.43 9.26
CA ALA A 333 -4.03 9.09 10.58
C ALA A 333 -5.41 8.43 10.45
N THR A 334 -5.72 7.53 11.38
CA THR A 334 -6.99 6.79 11.43
C THR A 334 -7.84 7.13 12.65
N GLY A 335 -7.45 8.13 13.43
CA GLY A 335 -8.20 8.53 14.61
C GLY A 335 -7.71 9.87 15.17
N PRO A 336 -8.37 10.36 16.21
CA PRO A 336 -7.99 11.59 16.88
C PRO A 336 -6.64 11.42 17.58
N GLN A 337 -5.97 12.54 17.84
CA GLN A 337 -4.68 12.57 18.55
C GLN A 337 -3.56 11.73 17.89
N GLN A 338 -3.65 11.52 16.60
CA GLN A 338 -2.64 10.84 15.79
C GLN A 338 -2.20 11.73 14.64
N LEU A 339 -0.92 11.69 14.31
CA LEU A 339 -0.40 12.25 13.08
C LEU A 339 0.51 11.24 12.41
N VAL A 340 0.12 10.84 11.22
CA VAL A 340 0.83 9.89 10.37
C VAL A 340 0.85 10.47 8.96
N VAL A 341 1.96 10.33 8.28
CA VAL A 341 2.11 10.75 6.89
C VAL A 341 2.38 9.55 5.99
N ASN A 342 1.92 9.64 4.77
CA ASN A 342 2.19 8.69 3.70
C ASN A 342 2.33 9.45 2.37
N GLY A 343 2.46 8.76 1.26
CA GLY A 343 2.56 9.36 -0.07
C GLY A 343 1.61 8.74 -1.07
N MET A 344 1.26 9.52 -2.09
CA MET A 344 0.53 9.06 -3.26
C MET A 344 1.02 9.78 -4.52
N SER A 345 0.74 9.22 -5.68
CA SER A 345 1.01 9.87 -6.97
C SER A 345 -0.18 9.75 -7.91
N PRO A 346 -0.44 10.78 -8.73
CA PRO A 346 -1.36 10.65 -9.85
C PRO A 346 -0.75 9.76 -10.94
N SER A 347 -1.57 9.26 -11.84
CA SER A 347 -1.14 8.34 -12.91
C SER A 347 -0.06 8.95 -13.82
N ASN A 348 -0.06 10.27 -14.02
CA ASN A 348 0.93 10.98 -14.82
C ASN A 348 2.21 11.34 -14.05
N ARG A 349 2.22 11.18 -12.70
CA ARG A 349 3.37 11.52 -11.84
C ARG A 349 3.97 12.90 -12.15
N GLY A 350 3.08 13.90 -12.32
CA GLY A 350 3.40 15.21 -12.89
C GLY A 350 3.49 16.35 -11.89
N THR A 351 3.54 16.10 -10.57
CA THR A 351 3.67 17.18 -9.59
C THR A 351 5.10 17.73 -9.50
N ALA A 352 5.24 18.86 -8.82
CA ALA A 352 6.55 19.48 -8.60
C ALA A 352 7.43 18.74 -7.58
N TRP A 353 6.90 17.71 -6.90
CA TRP A 353 7.59 16.99 -5.82
C TRP A 353 7.69 15.50 -6.09
N SER A 354 8.69 14.88 -5.49
CA SER A 354 8.83 13.44 -5.35
C SER A 354 9.08 13.10 -3.89
N ASN A 355 8.45 12.07 -3.36
CA ASN A 355 8.60 11.72 -1.96
C ASN A 355 8.78 10.22 -1.73
N SER A 356 9.36 9.87 -0.60
CA SER A 356 9.56 8.48 -0.17
C SER A 356 9.51 8.39 1.35
N GLY A 357 8.96 7.33 1.88
CA GLY A 357 9.26 6.92 3.24
C GLY A 357 10.76 6.64 3.36
N MET A 358 11.42 7.22 4.35
CA MET A 358 12.79 6.90 4.72
C MET A 358 12.73 6.33 6.12
N VAL A 359 12.96 5.03 6.21
CA VAL A 359 12.54 4.25 7.38
C VAL A 359 13.66 3.35 7.90
N VAL A 360 13.58 3.06 9.18
CA VAL A 360 14.48 2.18 9.92
C VAL A 360 13.73 0.91 10.28
N GLU A 361 14.30 -0.23 9.94
CA GLU A 361 13.84 -1.54 10.41
C GLU A 361 13.79 -1.56 11.94
N THR A 362 12.64 -1.94 12.50
CA THR A 362 12.35 -1.84 13.93
C THR A 362 11.66 -3.10 14.39
N HIS A 363 12.21 -3.75 15.39
CA HIS A 363 11.76 -5.01 15.96
C HIS A 363 11.22 -4.83 17.40
N PRO A 364 10.46 -5.79 17.95
CA PRO A 364 9.92 -5.68 19.31
C PRO A 364 11.00 -5.41 20.37
N GLU A 365 12.16 -6.03 20.25
CA GLU A 365 13.28 -5.82 21.18
C GLU A 365 13.86 -4.41 21.15
N ASP A 366 13.73 -3.67 20.04
CA ASP A 366 14.22 -2.30 19.91
C ASP A 366 13.31 -1.29 20.65
N VAL A 367 12.05 -1.64 20.86
CA VAL A 367 11.02 -0.70 21.34
C VAL A 367 10.46 -1.02 22.72
N ALA A 368 10.73 -2.20 23.27
CA ALA A 368 10.15 -2.66 24.53
C ALA A 368 10.37 -1.66 25.67
N SER A 369 11.60 -1.21 25.92
CA SER A 369 11.91 -0.21 26.94
C SER A 369 11.22 1.13 26.67
N PHE A 370 11.23 1.57 25.41
CA PHE A 370 10.58 2.83 25.01
C PHE A 370 9.07 2.80 25.29
N VAL A 371 8.39 1.70 24.97
CA VAL A 371 6.95 1.53 25.24
C VAL A 371 6.69 1.56 26.75
N GLN A 372 7.51 0.88 27.54
CA GLN A 372 7.38 0.86 28.99
C GLN A 372 7.57 2.26 29.62
N GLU A 373 8.58 2.99 29.17
CA GLU A 373 8.85 4.37 29.66
C GLU A 373 7.73 5.35 29.30
N HIS A 374 7.00 5.12 28.21
CA HIS A 374 5.93 5.99 27.71
C HIS A 374 4.52 5.45 27.97
N GLN A 375 4.36 4.51 28.89
CA GLN A 375 3.09 3.86 29.21
C GLN A 375 1.95 4.86 29.53
N ALA A 376 2.25 5.92 30.27
CA ALA A 376 1.29 6.96 30.61
C ALA A 376 0.69 7.67 29.38
N THR A 377 1.42 7.70 28.27
CA THR A 377 0.95 8.28 27.00
C THR A 377 -0.20 7.46 26.40
N LEU A 378 -0.18 6.13 26.57
CA LEU A 378 -1.24 5.24 26.08
C LEU A 378 -2.49 5.34 26.95
N GLN A 379 -2.33 5.42 28.29
CA GLN A 379 -3.46 5.49 29.22
C GLN A 379 -4.30 6.76 29.10
N SER A 380 -3.70 7.85 28.59
CA SER A 380 -4.41 9.13 28.35
C SER A 380 -5.15 9.17 27.01
N ASP A 381 -5.22 8.06 26.27
CA ASP A 381 -5.92 7.99 24.98
C ASP A 381 -7.42 7.75 25.21
N ALA A 382 -8.23 8.78 24.92
CA ALA A 382 -9.70 8.74 25.07
C ALA A 382 -10.40 7.74 24.14
N SER A 383 -9.67 7.14 23.17
CA SER A 383 -10.17 6.06 22.32
C SER A 383 -10.16 4.68 22.98
N LEU A 384 -9.54 4.57 24.15
CA LEU A 384 -9.58 3.39 25.00
C LEU A 384 -10.84 3.47 25.87
N SER A 385 -11.99 3.08 25.30
CA SER A 385 -13.23 2.98 26.07
C SER A 385 -13.09 2.00 27.23
N SER A 386 -13.71 2.38 28.32
CA SER A 386 -13.71 1.91 29.70
C SER A 386 -14.01 0.44 30.00
N SER A 387 -13.72 -0.50 29.12
CA SER A 387 -13.93 -1.94 29.35
C SER A 387 -12.72 -2.83 29.05
N ALA A 388 -11.57 -2.26 28.67
CA ALA A 388 -10.34 -3.02 28.63
C ALA A 388 -9.78 -3.06 30.06
N GLU A 389 -9.85 -4.21 30.71
CA GLU A 389 -8.97 -4.61 31.79
C GLU A 389 -7.57 -4.11 31.44
N GLU A 390 -6.82 -3.56 32.39
CA GLU A 390 -5.47 -3.04 32.24
C GLU A 390 -4.69 -3.91 31.26
N GLU A 391 -4.57 -3.45 30.02
CA GLU A 391 -3.80 -4.14 29.00
C GLU A 391 -2.36 -4.14 29.53
N VAL A 392 -1.92 -5.28 30.04
CA VAL A 392 -0.61 -5.41 30.66
C VAL A 392 0.42 -5.11 29.57
N LEU A 393 1.00 -3.92 29.62
CA LEU A 393 2.06 -3.46 28.74
C LEU A 393 3.35 -4.21 29.12
N SER A 394 3.37 -5.50 28.78
CA SER A 394 4.55 -6.34 28.89
C SER A 394 5.41 -6.15 27.65
N PRO A 395 6.75 -6.16 27.77
CA PRO A 395 7.65 -6.23 26.61
C PRO A 395 7.34 -7.40 25.66
N ASP A 396 6.76 -8.47 26.19
CA ASP A 396 6.38 -9.67 25.43
C ASP A 396 4.94 -9.61 24.88
N SER A 397 4.25 -8.49 25.06
CA SER A 397 2.89 -8.33 24.53
C SER A 397 2.87 -8.44 23.01
N PRO A 398 1.95 -9.20 22.40
CA PRO A 398 1.80 -9.25 20.95
C PRO A 398 1.41 -7.89 20.35
N LEU A 399 1.01 -6.92 21.16
CA LEU A 399 0.63 -5.57 20.76
C LEU A 399 1.74 -4.53 20.95
N THR A 400 2.93 -4.92 21.41
CA THR A 400 4.06 -4.01 21.70
C THR A 400 4.37 -3.07 20.52
N MET A 401 4.43 -3.59 19.29
CA MET A 401 4.70 -2.80 18.10
C MET A 401 3.55 -1.83 17.76
N MET A 402 2.31 -2.23 18.01
CA MET A 402 1.13 -1.36 17.88
C MET A 402 1.16 -0.23 18.92
N HIS A 403 1.51 -0.52 20.15
CA HIS A 403 1.68 0.49 21.21
C HIS A 403 2.80 1.49 20.86
N PHE A 404 3.91 0.99 20.36
CA PHE A 404 4.98 1.85 19.87
C PHE A 404 4.50 2.82 18.79
N GLN A 405 3.76 2.34 17.78
CA GLN A 405 3.15 3.23 16.77
C GLN A 405 2.26 4.29 17.41
N GLN A 406 1.38 3.90 18.34
CA GLN A 406 0.47 4.84 19.01
C GLN A 406 1.21 5.94 19.77
N ILE A 407 2.26 5.59 20.50
CA ILE A 407 3.07 6.56 21.26
C ILE A 407 3.71 7.58 20.31
N VAL A 408 4.42 7.12 19.28
CA VAL A 408 5.14 8.03 18.37
C VAL A 408 4.19 8.85 17.49
N GLU A 409 3.04 8.32 17.10
CA GLU A 409 2.01 9.03 16.36
C GLU A 409 1.36 10.14 17.20
N LYS A 410 1.15 9.89 18.50
CA LYS A 410 0.64 10.88 19.45
C LYS A 410 1.67 11.98 19.74
N GLN A 411 2.93 11.60 19.96
CA GLN A 411 4.03 12.58 20.11
C GLN A 411 4.13 13.46 18.85
N CYS A 412 4.05 12.87 17.66
CA CYS A 412 4.04 13.60 16.41
C CYS A 412 2.87 14.59 16.31
N TRP A 413 1.66 14.18 16.70
CA TRP A 413 0.48 15.04 16.75
C TRP A 413 0.64 16.21 17.71
N GLN A 414 1.24 15.99 18.89
CA GLN A 414 1.57 17.03 19.86
C GLN A 414 2.56 18.05 19.27
N GLN A 415 3.60 17.57 18.58
CA GLN A 415 4.56 18.43 17.88
C GLN A 415 3.95 19.18 16.68
N GLY A 416 2.85 18.68 16.13
CA GLY A 416 2.02 19.28 15.09
C GLY A 416 0.95 20.25 15.59
N ASN A 417 1.13 20.84 16.78
CA ASN A 417 0.17 21.74 17.42
C ASN A 417 -1.20 21.10 17.69
N MET A 418 -1.23 19.80 17.98
CA MET A 418 -2.45 19.02 18.19
C MET A 418 -3.44 19.11 17.01
N LYS A 419 -2.90 19.16 15.80
CA LYS A 419 -3.63 19.20 14.52
C LYS A 419 -2.99 18.22 13.53
N GLN A 420 -3.45 18.24 12.28
CA GLN A 420 -2.83 17.50 11.17
C GLN A 420 -1.71 18.31 10.49
N THR A 421 -1.29 19.45 11.04
CA THR A 421 -0.07 20.15 10.61
C THR A 421 1.15 19.32 10.97
N ALA A 422 1.94 18.89 9.99
CA ALA A 422 3.01 17.92 10.23
C ALA A 422 4.31 18.59 10.70
N PRO A 423 4.95 18.07 11.76
CA PRO A 423 6.31 18.46 12.15
C PRO A 423 7.29 18.14 11.03
N ALA A 424 8.15 19.10 10.70
CA ALA A 424 9.07 18.97 9.58
C ALA A 424 10.43 19.64 9.84
N GLN A 425 11.45 19.18 9.14
CA GLN A 425 12.81 19.69 9.23
C GLN A 425 13.52 19.56 7.88
N ARG A 426 14.39 20.50 7.53
CA ARG A 426 15.24 20.36 6.34
C ARG A 426 16.19 19.17 6.51
N MET A 427 16.42 18.42 5.43
CA MET A 427 17.18 17.17 5.48
C MET A 427 18.61 17.37 6.00
N ALA A 428 19.36 18.33 5.48
CA ALA A 428 20.74 18.53 5.91
C ALA A 428 20.82 19.12 7.33
N ASP A 429 19.83 19.92 7.75
CA ASP A 429 19.76 20.40 9.14
C ASP A 429 19.51 19.24 10.12
N PHE A 430 18.61 18.33 9.78
CA PHE A 430 18.37 17.11 10.57
C PHE A 430 19.65 16.27 10.72
N VAL A 431 20.38 16.04 9.63
CA VAL A 431 21.63 15.25 9.64
C VAL A 431 22.70 15.89 10.51
N ASN A 432 22.73 17.23 10.57
CA ASN A 432 23.71 18.00 11.33
C ASN A 432 23.22 18.46 12.71
N ASN A 433 22.09 17.97 13.20
CA ASN A 433 21.46 18.36 14.47
C ASN A 433 21.22 19.88 14.59
N ARG A 434 20.81 20.53 13.51
CA ARG A 434 20.52 21.96 13.44
C ARG A 434 19.02 22.21 13.37
N LEU A 435 18.57 23.34 13.90
CA LEU A 435 17.19 23.78 13.73
C LEU A 435 16.99 24.33 12.31
N SER A 436 15.82 24.06 11.74
CA SER A 436 15.38 24.70 10.50
C SER A 436 14.49 25.88 10.85
N TYR A 437 14.92 27.09 10.54
CA TYR A 437 14.15 28.31 10.83
C TYR A 437 13.03 28.55 9.81
N ASP A 438 13.17 27.99 8.64
CA ASP A 438 12.19 28.01 7.55
C ASP A 438 12.13 26.64 6.86
N LEU A 439 11.06 26.41 6.10
CA LEU A 439 10.85 25.17 5.36
C LEU A 439 10.61 25.47 3.88
N PRO A 440 11.06 24.60 2.95
CA PRO A 440 10.66 24.70 1.55
C PRO A 440 9.15 24.55 1.37
N LYS A 441 8.63 24.97 0.21
CA LYS A 441 7.26 24.63 -0.20
C LYS A 441 7.11 23.12 -0.23
N SER A 442 5.96 22.63 0.19
CA SER A 442 5.64 21.20 0.28
C SER A 442 4.32 20.88 -0.37
N SER A 443 4.17 19.62 -0.77
CA SER A 443 2.91 19.06 -1.25
C SER A 443 1.92 18.73 -0.12
N TYR A 444 2.35 18.72 1.12
CA TYR A 444 1.52 18.35 2.27
C TYR A 444 0.46 19.42 2.55
N ALA A 445 -0.77 19.15 2.14
CA ALA A 445 -1.85 20.13 2.13
C ALA A 445 -2.29 20.65 3.51
N PRO A 446 -2.28 19.86 4.62
CA PRO A 446 -2.61 20.40 5.95
C PRO A 446 -1.58 21.40 6.49
N GLY A 447 -0.41 21.53 5.85
CA GLY A 447 0.66 22.44 6.23
C GLY A 447 1.73 21.81 7.11
N LEU A 448 2.88 22.46 7.15
CA LEU A 448 4.05 22.04 7.92
C LEU A 448 4.35 23.01 9.06
N ILE A 449 4.95 22.49 10.12
CA ILE A 449 5.54 23.30 11.20
C ILE A 449 6.99 22.86 11.40
N SER A 450 7.90 23.84 11.48
CA SER A 450 9.30 23.56 11.80
C SER A 450 9.41 22.94 13.19
N SER A 451 10.09 21.80 13.27
CA SER A 451 10.25 21.04 14.51
C SER A 451 11.58 20.29 14.49
N PRO A 452 12.30 20.23 15.64
CA PRO A 452 13.59 19.53 15.72
C PRO A 452 13.39 18.01 15.78
N LEU A 453 13.10 17.37 14.64
CA LEU A 453 12.85 15.92 14.54
C LEU A 453 13.99 15.09 15.15
N HIS A 454 15.24 15.51 14.96
CA HIS A 454 16.43 14.87 15.52
C HIS A 454 16.44 14.81 17.05
N PHE A 455 15.66 15.66 17.71
CA PHE A 455 15.61 15.77 19.17
C PHE A 455 14.50 14.91 19.78
N TRP A 456 13.28 14.97 19.27
CA TRP A 456 12.15 14.29 19.91
C TRP A 456 11.80 12.91 19.33
N MET A 457 12.22 12.61 18.12
CA MET A 457 12.04 11.26 17.58
C MET A 457 12.82 10.24 18.41
N PRO A 458 12.36 8.99 18.50
CA PRO A 458 13.12 7.94 19.16
C PRO A 458 14.57 7.90 18.67
N SER A 459 15.52 7.98 19.58
CA SER A 459 16.94 8.18 19.25
C SER A 459 17.52 7.08 18.38
N PHE A 460 17.05 5.85 18.54
CA PHE A 460 17.46 4.71 17.70
C PHE A 460 16.98 4.85 16.25
N VAL A 461 15.86 5.56 16.00
CA VAL A 461 15.38 5.88 14.65
C VAL A 461 16.15 7.06 14.08
N SER A 462 16.20 8.20 14.81
CA SER A 462 16.80 9.43 14.30
C SER A 462 18.28 9.28 13.97
N LYS A 463 19.09 8.64 14.83
CA LYS A 463 20.52 8.40 14.57
C LYS A 463 20.77 7.52 13.36
N ARG A 464 19.98 6.44 13.19
CA ARG A 464 20.10 5.55 12.03
C ARG A 464 19.71 6.24 10.73
N LEU A 465 18.67 7.08 10.75
CA LEU A 465 18.30 7.89 9.58
C LEU A 465 19.42 8.89 9.21
N GLN A 466 20.04 9.55 10.19
CA GLN A 466 21.14 10.48 9.94
C GLN A 466 22.31 9.80 9.22
N GLU A 467 22.75 8.63 9.70
CA GLU A 467 23.82 7.86 9.06
C GLU A 467 23.41 7.30 7.69
N GLY A 468 22.17 6.84 7.57
CA GLY A 468 21.60 6.39 6.29
C GLY A 468 21.62 7.53 5.25
N PHE A 469 21.18 8.72 5.62
CA PHE A 469 21.19 9.89 4.72
C PHE A 469 22.60 10.31 4.28
N LYS A 470 23.60 10.23 5.17
CA LYS A 470 25.00 10.46 4.80
C LYS A 470 25.46 9.45 3.75
N THR A 471 25.10 8.18 3.92
CA THR A 471 25.43 7.11 2.97
C THR A 471 24.74 7.34 1.62
N PHE A 472 23.45 7.66 1.62
CA PHE A 472 22.70 7.92 0.38
C PHE A 472 23.20 9.17 -0.34
N GLY A 473 23.58 10.22 0.40
CA GLY A 473 24.18 11.44 -0.18
C GLY A 473 25.54 11.19 -0.85
N LYS A 474 26.32 10.23 -0.35
CA LYS A 474 27.58 9.79 -1.00
C LYS A 474 27.31 9.01 -2.28
N ASN A 475 26.29 8.14 -2.28
CA ASN A 475 25.95 7.29 -3.42
C ASN A 475 25.18 8.04 -4.51
N ALA A 476 24.43 9.09 -4.16
CA ALA A 476 23.65 9.91 -5.06
C ALA A 476 23.94 11.38 -4.79
N HIS A 477 24.93 11.93 -5.51
CA HIS A 477 25.37 13.31 -5.32
C HIS A 477 24.21 14.30 -5.52
N GLY A 478 24.03 15.21 -4.55
CA GLY A 478 22.93 16.18 -4.53
C GLY A 478 21.65 15.71 -3.80
N PHE A 479 21.57 14.42 -3.44
CA PHE A 479 20.41 13.88 -2.71
C PHE A 479 20.30 14.43 -1.28
N LEU A 480 21.41 14.49 -0.55
CA LEU A 480 21.49 15.14 0.77
C LEU A 480 21.55 16.65 0.60
N THR A 481 20.45 17.33 0.83
CA THR A 481 20.28 18.76 0.56
C THR A 481 19.28 19.41 1.51
N ASN A 482 19.36 20.74 1.69
CA ASN A 482 18.35 21.55 2.36
C ASN A 482 17.16 21.96 1.47
N GLU A 483 17.15 21.57 0.20
CA GLU A 483 15.96 21.65 -0.66
C GLU A 483 14.95 20.52 -0.35
N ALA A 484 15.41 19.49 0.36
CA ALA A 484 14.58 18.38 0.80
C ALA A 484 14.03 18.60 2.20
N THR A 485 12.80 18.17 2.43
CA THR A 485 12.09 18.27 3.70
C THR A 485 11.75 16.89 4.25
N LEU A 486 12.09 16.67 5.52
CA LEU A 486 11.62 15.54 6.31
C LEU A 486 10.30 15.91 6.96
N ILE A 487 9.29 15.09 6.78
CA ILE A 487 7.93 15.27 7.31
C ILE A 487 7.62 14.06 8.19
N ALA A 488 7.34 14.28 9.46
CA ALA A 488 7.10 13.21 10.42
C ALA A 488 5.60 12.90 10.56
N MET A 489 5.24 11.68 10.91
CA MET A 489 6.03 10.44 10.91
C MET A 489 5.42 9.41 9.97
N GLU A 490 6.27 8.60 9.38
CA GLU A 490 5.86 7.38 8.66
C GLU A 490 6.00 6.18 9.61
N THR A 491 4.90 5.61 10.06
CA THR A 491 4.87 4.52 11.05
C THR A 491 4.16 3.28 10.55
N ARG A 492 3.39 3.40 9.46
CA ARG A 492 2.48 2.35 9.00
C ARG A 492 2.95 1.69 7.70
N THR A 493 4.21 1.29 7.67
CA THR A 493 4.83 0.60 6.54
C THR A 493 4.34 -0.84 6.38
N SER A 494 3.91 -1.45 7.47
CA SER A 494 3.32 -2.80 7.49
C SER A 494 2.52 -3.01 8.78
N SER A 495 1.85 -4.16 8.90
CA SER A 495 1.14 -4.53 10.12
C SER A 495 2.10 -4.67 11.31
N PRO A 496 1.78 -4.09 12.49
CA PRO A 496 2.54 -4.28 13.72
C PRO A 496 2.28 -5.63 14.40
N VAL A 497 1.34 -6.39 13.88
CA VAL A 497 0.87 -7.67 14.43
C VAL A 497 0.83 -8.71 13.30
N ARG A 498 1.12 -9.96 13.62
CA ARG A 498 0.84 -11.11 12.77
C ARG A 498 -0.24 -11.96 13.42
N ILE A 499 -1.29 -12.29 12.67
CA ILE A 499 -2.32 -13.24 13.09
C ILE A 499 -1.86 -14.62 12.64
N LEU A 500 -1.67 -15.54 13.60
CA LEU A 500 -1.06 -16.83 13.29
C LEU A 500 -1.99 -17.70 12.44
N ARG A 501 -1.46 -18.23 11.36
CA ARG A 501 -2.19 -19.15 10.47
C ARG A 501 -1.32 -20.33 10.06
N ASP A 502 -1.95 -21.45 9.81
CA ASP A 502 -1.30 -22.63 9.23
C ASP A 502 -0.81 -22.32 7.80
N ARG A 503 0.33 -22.88 7.45
CA ARG A 503 1.01 -22.57 6.17
C ARG A 503 0.28 -23.15 4.97
N ASP A 504 -0.32 -24.32 5.12
CA ASP A 504 -0.89 -25.10 4.03
C ASP A 504 -2.38 -24.79 3.86
N THR A 505 -3.14 -24.78 4.95
CA THR A 505 -4.58 -24.51 4.96
C THR A 505 -4.94 -23.05 5.00
N LEU A 506 -4.00 -22.17 5.35
CA LEU A 506 -4.18 -20.74 5.61
C LEU A 506 -5.25 -20.42 6.67
N GLN A 507 -5.78 -21.42 7.37
CA GLN A 507 -6.65 -21.20 8.51
C GLN A 507 -5.86 -20.74 9.73
N HIS A 508 -6.52 -20.05 10.63
CA HIS A 508 -5.95 -19.73 11.92
C HIS A 508 -5.49 -21.01 12.63
N VAL A 509 -4.36 -20.96 13.36
CA VAL A 509 -3.70 -22.16 13.92
C VAL A 509 -4.59 -22.99 14.84
N ARG A 510 -5.62 -22.40 15.47
CA ARG A 510 -6.55 -23.06 16.37
C ARG A 510 -7.99 -23.02 15.88
N LEU A 511 -8.41 -21.97 15.20
CA LEU A 511 -9.80 -21.75 14.80
C LEU A 511 -10.01 -22.11 13.34
N GLN A 512 -10.75 -23.18 13.08
CA GLN A 512 -11.16 -23.59 11.75
C GLN A 512 -12.17 -22.57 11.19
N GLY A 513 -12.22 -22.44 9.86
CA GLY A 513 -13.12 -21.50 9.19
C GLY A 513 -12.73 -20.02 9.30
N LEU A 514 -11.60 -19.70 9.95
CA LEU A 514 -11.00 -18.36 9.99
C LEU A 514 -9.75 -18.33 9.14
N PHE A 515 -9.72 -17.43 8.13
CA PHE A 515 -8.61 -17.25 7.19
C PHE A 515 -8.01 -15.85 7.34
N PRO A 516 -6.97 -15.67 8.19
CA PRO A 516 -6.25 -14.40 8.28
C PRO A 516 -5.59 -14.05 6.93
N CYS A 517 -5.90 -12.89 6.38
CA CYS A 517 -5.59 -12.54 5.00
C CYS A 517 -4.87 -11.20 4.87
N GLY A 518 -3.92 -11.15 3.97
CA GLY A 518 -3.31 -9.94 3.45
C GLY A 518 -2.37 -9.23 4.39
N GLU A 519 -2.30 -7.92 4.25
CA GLU A 519 -1.36 -7.08 4.99
C GLU A 519 -1.72 -6.99 6.48
N GLY A 520 -3.00 -6.89 6.81
CA GLY A 520 -3.47 -6.82 8.19
C GLY A 520 -3.15 -8.06 9.01
N ALA A 521 -3.14 -9.22 8.38
CA ALA A 521 -2.73 -10.47 9.01
C ALA A 521 -1.20 -10.67 9.04
N GLY A 522 -0.42 -9.77 8.41
CA GLY A 522 1.04 -9.80 8.42
C GLY A 522 1.68 -10.65 7.31
N TYR A 523 0.95 -10.97 6.24
CA TYR A 523 1.41 -11.88 5.16
C TYR A 523 1.61 -11.20 3.80
N ALA A 524 1.26 -9.92 3.69
CA ALA A 524 1.46 -9.11 2.49
C ALA A 524 2.06 -7.74 2.84
N GLY A 525 2.52 -7.01 1.85
CA GLY A 525 3.12 -5.68 2.02
C GLY A 525 2.84 -4.76 0.83
N GLY A 526 1.69 -4.88 0.19
CA GLY A 526 1.27 -4.03 -0.92
C GLY A 526 0.10 -4.62 -1.71
N ILE A 527 -0.41 -3.88 -2.68
CA ILE A 527 -1.63 -4.18 -3.43
C ILE A 527 -1.60 -5.60 -4.05
N VAL A 528 -0.57 -5.88 -4.86
CA VAL A 528 -0.48 -7.16 -5.58
C VAL A 528 -0.28 -8.34 -4.63
N SER A 529 0.60 -8.22 -3.64
CA SER A 529 0.83 -9.30 -2.67
C SER A 529 -0.40 -9.56 -1.79
N ALA A 530 -1.17 -8.53 -1.45
CA ALA A 530 -2.44 -8.68 -0.74
C ALA A 530 -3.50 -9.33 -1.62
N GLY A 531 -3.58 -8.96 -2.90
CA GLY A 531 -4.47 -9.60 -3.87
C GLY A 531 -4.17 -11.08 -4.07
N VAL A 532 -2.89 -11.44 -4.25
CA VAL A 532 -2.45 -12.84 -4.34
C VAL A 532 -2.81 -13.64 -3.08
N ASP A 533 -2.59 -13.05 -1.90
CA ASP A 533 -2.93 -13.70 -0.64
C ASP A 533 -4.45 -13.86 -0.47
N GLY A 534 -5.23 -12.87 -0.94
CA GLY A 534 -6.70 -12.93 -0.99
C GLY A 534 -7.22 -14.08 -1.86
N GLU A 535 -6.69 -14.24 -3.08
CA GLU A 535 -7.05 -15.38 -3.94
C GLU A 535 -6.73 -16.72 -3.27
N ARG A 536 -5.56 -16.84 -2.64
CA ARG A 536 -5.16 -18.07 -1.93
C ARG A 536 -6.07 -18.37 -0.73
N CYS A 537 -6.43 -17.35 0.06
CA CYS A 537 -7.37 -17.53 1.16
C CYS A 537 -8.74 -18.00 0.65
N ALA A 538 -9.21 -17.45 -0.47
CA ALA A 538 -10.45 -17.89 -1.11
C ALA A 538 -10.38 -19.37 -1.57
N GLU A 539 -9.27 -19.78 -2.19
CA GLU A 539 -9.03 -21.15 -2.60
C GLU A 539 -9.05 -22.13 -1.40
N MET A 540 -8.35 -21.79 -0.33
CA MET A 540 -8.31 -22.63 0.88
C MET A 540 -9.65 -22.65 1.62
N CYS A 541 -10.40 -21.54 1.59
CA CYS A 541 -11.76 -21.49 2.11
C CYS A 541 -12.70 -22.39 1.31
N ALA A 542 -12.60 -22.39 -0.01
CA ALA A 542 -13.35 -23.29 -0.86
C ALA A 542 -13.02 -24.78 -0.58
N GLU A 543 -11.75 -25.12 -0.41
CA GLU A 543 -11.33 -26.47 -0.02
C GLU A 543 -11.83 -26.89 1.37
N TYR A 544 -11.88 -25.93 2.31
CA TYR A 544 -12.48 -26.16 3.62
C TYR A 544 -13.98 -26.47 3.50
N LEU A 545 -14.72 -25.68 2.73
CA LEU A 545 -16.17 -25.90 2.54
C LEU A 545 -16.48 -27.23 1.86
N LYS A 546 -15.74 -27.63 0.82
CA LYS A 546 -15.88 -28.95 0.18
C LYS A 546 -15.69 -30.14 1.12
N LYS A 547 -14.91 -29.99 2.18
CA LYS A 547 -14.72 -31.04 3.19
C LYS A 547 -15.86 -31.11 4.20
N LEU A 548 -16.72 -30.09 4.26
CA LEU A 548 -17.90 -30.07 5.13
C LEU A 548 -19.15 -30.61 4.43
N GLU A 549 -19.16 -30.65 3.08
CA GLU A 549 -20.18 -31.32 2.25
C GLU A 549 -20.01 -32.84 2.27
#